data_6173fd2750b044064a358cc378e38ae8
#
_entry.id   6173fd2750b044064a358cc378e38ae8
#
_cell.length_a   1.000
_cell.length_b   1.000
_cell.length_c   1.000
_cell.angle_alpha   90.00
_cell.angle_beta   90.00
_cell.angle_gamma   90.00
#
_symmetry.space_group_name_H-M   'P 1'
#
loop_
_entity.id
_entity.type
_entity.pdbx_description
1 polymer ?
#
loop_
_entity_poly.entity_id
_entity_poly.type
_entity_poly.pdbx_seq_one_letter_code
_entity_poly.pdbx_strand_id
1 'polypeptide(L)'
;MQILGIPKKICYTNTMKILIPTAKEMNTEIPSLEAKPLCPESQAVLNELARFSAQGLENFYKISAEKAQEEYDHIQVLKNGTATNYPALHLFDGLMYRNIKRDDLTKEEQIYLEKHLMITSALYGVIPAFEPIAPHRLDFLMKLKVARKSLKSHWQAAYEESMKDQDLIFSLLSSEFETVFPKDIREKMVTFKFMEERDGKLKIHSTISKKARGALLTALMENQVTSIEEIKKLSFAGFNYREGLSSDKELAFVK
;
A
#
# COMPACT_ATOMS: atom_id res chain seq x y z
N MET A 1 -29.21 -29.93 -40.49
CA MET A 1 -28.72 -30.32 -39.16
C MET A 1 -27.86 -29.16 -38.65
N GLN A 2 -28.48 -28.22 -37.93
CA GLN A 2 -27.81 -27.03 -37.40
C GLN A 2 -27.12 -27.42 -36.10
N ILE A 3 -25.78 -27.21 -36.03
CA ILE A 3 -25.01 -27.38 -34.83
C ILE A 3 -25.17 -26.10 -34.02
N LEU A 4 -25.93 -26.14 -32.94
CA LEU A 4 -26.06 -25.09 -31.95
C LEU A 4 -24.68 -24.85 -31.28
N GLY A 5 -24.11 -23.67 -31.56
CA GLY A 5 -22.92 -23.23 -30.90
C GLY A 5 -23.13 -23.04 -29.40
N ILE A 6 -22.38 -23.77 -28.59
CA ILE A 6 -22.32 -23.60 -27.15
C ILE A 6 -21.68 -22.20 -26.89
N PRO A 7 -22.36 -21.29 -26.16
CA PRO A 7 -21.75 -20.02 -25.82
C PRO A 7 -20.50 -20.29 -24.96
N LYS A 8 -19.32 -19.84 -25.42
CA LYS A 8 -18.13 -19.77 -24.60
C LYS A 8 -18.46 -18.94 -23.36
N LYS A 9 -18.59 -19.61 -22.21
CA LYS A 9 -18.58 -18.94 -20.91
C LYS A 9 -17.23 -18.23 -20.82
N ILE A 10 -17.23 -16.90 -21.06
CA ILE A 10 -16.09 -16.04 -20.72
C ILE A 10 -16.02 -16.09 -19.20
N CYS A 11 -15.07 -16.86 -18.69
CA CYS A 11 -14.70 -16.84 -17.28
C CYS A 11 -14.04 -15.48 -17.06
N TYR A 12 -14.82 -14.47 -16.67
CA TYR A 12 -14.27 -13.26 -16.10
C TYR A 12 -13.56 -13.68 -14.79
N THR A 13 -12.26 -13.90 -14.85
CA THR A 13 -11.45 -13.94 -13.64
C THR A 13 -11.47 -12.51 -13.10
N ASN A 14 -12.38 -12.26 -12.17
CA ASN A 14 -12.50 -10.97 -11.50
C ASN A 14 -11.15 -10.70 -10.81
N THR A 15 -10.30 -9.90 -11.46
CA THR A 15 -8.96 -9.61 -10.96
C THR A 15 -9.10 -8.47 -9.95
N MET A 16 -8.88 -8.80 -8.67
CA MET A 16 -8.99 -7.85 -7.57
C MET A 16 -7.64 -7.65 -6.89
N LYS A 17 -7.32 -6.39 -6.58
CA LYS A 17 -6.16 -6.02 -5.77
C LYS A 17 -6.55 -5.15 -4.58
N ILE A 18 -5.76 -5.24 -3.52
CA ILE A 18 -5.84 -4.39 -2.33
C ILE A 18 -4.57 -3.55 -2.31
N LEU A 19 -4.72 -2.23 -2.20
CA LEU A 19 -3.60 -1.30 -2.13
C LEU A 19 -3.46 -0.73 -0.72
N ILE A 20 -2.25 -0.82 -0.16
CA ILE A 20 -1.89 -0.17 1.10
C ILE A 20 -0.67 0.75 0.93
N PRO A 21 -0.55 1.83 1.72
CA PRO A 21 0.61 2.72 1.67
C PRO A 21 1.77 2.16 2.47
N THR A 22 2.99 2.60 2.19
CA THR A 22 4.16 2.40 3.06
C THR A 22 3.99 3.08 4.42
N ALA A 23 4.85 2.71 5.37
CA ALA A 23 4.99 3.38 6.66
C ALA A 23 6.39 4.01 6.79
N LYS A 24 6.51 4.99 7.70
CA LYS A 24 7.79 5.63 8.04
C LYS A 24 8.59 4.87 9.10
N GLU A 25 7.87 4.10 9.92
CA GLU A 25 8.45 3.24 10.95
C GLU A 25 8.66 1.86 10.35
N MET A 26 9.79 1.23 10.68
CA MET A 26 10.19 -0.07 10.15
C MET A 26 10.74 -0.95 11.25
N ASN A 27 10.53 -2.26 11.10
CA ASN A 27 11.05 -3.30 11.98
C ASN A 27 12.10 -4.11 11.22
N THR A 28 13.35 -4.06 11.65
CA THR A 28 14.47 -4.83 11.10
C THR A 28 14.84 -6.04 11.98
N GLU A 29 14.12 -6.27 13.08
CA GLU A 29 14.31 -7.44 13.97
C GLU A 29 13.50 -8.65 13.45
N ILE A 30 13.58 -8.90 12.16
CA ILE A 30 12.88 -9.98 11.45
C ILE A 30 13.86 -10.70 10.51
N PRO A 31 13.56 -11.93 10.07
CA PRO A 31 14.41 -12.64 9.10
C PRO A 31 14.60 -11.86 7.81
N SER A 32 15.86 -11.74 7.40
CA SER A 32 16.24 -11.10 6.13
C SER A 32 16.00 -12.03 4.94
N LEU A 33 15.88 -11.40 3.77
CA LEU A 33 15.76 -12.07 2.49
C LEU A 33 16.94 -11.73 1.58
N GLU A 34 17.13 -12.53 0.54
CA GLU A 34 18.07 -12.21 -0.54
C GLU A 34 17.68 -10.91 -1.23
N ALA A 35 18.67 -10.04 -1.45
CA ALA A 35 18.45 -8.76 -2.09
C ALA A 35 18.11 -8.94 -3.58
N LYS A 36 17.16 -8.14 -4.07
CA LYS A 36 16.85 -8.03 -5.49
C LYS A 36 17.41 -6.73 -6.08
N PRO A 37 17.84 -6.73 -7.34
CA PRO A 37 18.18 -5.50 -8.04
C PRO A 37 17.00 -4.52 -8.08
N LEU A 38 17.28 -3.23 -7.93
CA LEU A 38 16.28 -2.20 -8.11
C LEU A 38 15.86 -2.08 -9.58
N CYS A 39 14.59 -1.81 -9.84
CA CYS A 39 14.14 -1.44 -11.17
C CYS A 39 14.72 -0.08 -11.58
N PRO A 40 14.75 0.25 -12.89
CA PRO A 40 15.31 1.52 -13.37
C PRO A 40 14.69 2.76 -12.72
N GLU A 41 13.38 2.76 -12.46
CA GLU A 41 12.65 3.85 -11.82
C GLU A 41 13.11 4.04 -10.37
N SER A 42 13.23 2.94 -9.60
CA SER A 42 13.75 2.95 -8.22
C SER A 42 15.20 3.42 -8.18
N GLN A 43 16.03 2.95 -9.11
CA GLN A 43 17.42 3.38 -9.19
C GLN A 43 17.55 4.87 -9.48
N ALA A 44 16.68 5.43 -10.32
CA ALA A 44 16.66 6.86 -10.61
C ALA A 44 16.29 7.69 -9.36
N VAL A 45 15.31 7.23 -8.56
CA VAL A 45 14.95 7.85 -7.29
C VAL A 45 16.12 7.77 -6.28
N LEU A 46 16.72 6.59 -6.14
CA LEU A 46 17.87 6.37 -5.25
C LEU A 46 19.05 7.26 -5.60
N ASN A 47 19.34 7.43 -6.89
CA ASN A 47 20.44 8.30 -7.36
C ASN A 47 20.23 9.76 -6.97
N GLU A 48 19.00 10.25 -6.95
CA GLU A 48 18.69 11.61 -6.48
C GLU A 48 18.78 11.72 -4.95
N LEU A 49 18.30 10.72 -4.19
CA LEU A 49 18.43 10.68 -2.74
C LEU A 49 19.92 10.62 -2.30
N ALA A 50 20.73 9.86 -3.02
CA ALA A 50 22.15 9.70 -2.73
C ALA A 50 23.01 10.97 -2.96
N ARG A 51 22.43 12.05 -3.46
CA ARG A 51 23.08 13.37 -3.56
C ARG A 51 23.01 14.18 -2.27
N PHE A 52 22.11 13.81 -1.37
CA PHE A 52 22.00 14.50 -0.09
C PHE A 52 23.11 14.05 0.86
N SER A 53 23.65 15.00 1.65
CA SER A 53 24.37 14.69 2.88
C SER A 53 23.37 14.38 4.01
N ALA A 54 23.84 13.84 5.14
CA ALA A 54 22.99 13.65 6.32
C ALA A 54 22.31 14.95 6.75
N GLN A 55 23.04 16.08 6.80
CA GLN A 55 22.47 17.41 7.08
C GLN A 55 21.43 17.83 6.02
N GLY A 56 21.64 17.48 4.76
CA GLY A 56 20.67 17.71 3.68
C GLY A 56 19.39 16.93 3.91
N LEU A 57 19.47 15.66 4.34
CA LEU A 57 18.31 14.81 4.67
C LEU A 57 17.57 15.28 5.92
N GLU A 58 18.26 15.81 6.95
CA GLU A 58 17.64 16.44 8.11
C GLU A 58 16.67 17.55 7.67
N ASN A 59 17.14 18.45 6.83
CA ASN A 59 16.34 19.54 6.31
C ASN A 59 15.23 19.06 5.37
N PHE A 60 15.54 18.09 4.51
CA PHE A 60 14.60 17.54 3.51
C PHE A 60 13.43 16.82 4.17
N TYR A 61 13.71 15.94 5.14
CA TYR A 61 12.69 15.16 5.85
C TYR A 61 12.11 15.87 7.08
N LYS A 62 12.75 16.97 7.55
CA LYS A 62 12.42 17.67 8.81
C LYS A 62 12.42 16.71 10.01
N ILE A 63 13.50 16.00 10.19
CA ILE A 63 13.74 15.02 11.25
C ILE A 63 14.98 15.41 12.07
N SER A 64 15.24 14.71 13.18
CA SER A 64 16.47 14.93 13.97
C SER A 64 17.72 14.52 13.19
N ALA A 65 18.88 15.09 13.58
CA ALA A 65 20.18 14.75 12.98
C ALA A 65 20.51 13.27 13.09
N GLU A 66 20.16 12.62 14.21
CA GLU A 66 20.32 11.17 14.41
C GLU A 66 19.54 10.36 13.36
N LYS A 67 18.24 10.64 13.19
CA LYS A 67 17.41 9.98 12.16
C LYS A 67 17.86 10.31 10.74
N ALA A 68 18.40 11.48 10.51
CA ALA A 68 18.93 11.86 9.21
C ALA A 68 20.22 11.09 8.88
N GLN A 69 21.06 10.82 9.88
CA GLN A 69 22.25 9.97 9.72
C GLN A 69 21.82 8.52 9.43
N GLU A 70 20.86 7.99 10.16
CA GLU A 70 20.30 6.65 9.90
C GLU A 70 19.81 6.51 8.44
N GLU A 71 19.03 7.48 7.97
CA GLU A 71 18.53 7.48 6.58
C GLU A 71 19.66 7.67 5.54
N TYR A 72 20.66 8.46 5.86
CA TYR A 72 21.84 8.57 5.02
C TYR A 72 22.56 7.22 4.87
N ASP A 73 22.73 6.49 5.97
CA ASP A 73 23.36 5.18 5.99
C ASP A 73 22.52 4.15 5.18
N HIS A 74 21.19 4.15 5.34
CA HIS A 74 20.28 3.34 4.52
C HIS A 74 20.44 3.61 3.02
N ILE A 75 20.53 4.88 2.63
CA ILE A 75 20.74 5.28 1.23
C ILE A 75 22.10 4.80 0.72
N GLN A 76 23.19 4.90 1.54
CA GLN A 76 24.52 4.47 1.12
C GLN A 76 24.60 2.95 0.93
N VAL A 77 24.04 2.14 1.84
CA VAL A 77 24.05 0.68 1.69
C VAL A 77 23.20 0.22 0.50
N LEU A 78 22.06 0.89 0.25
CA LEU A 78 21.25 0.66 -0.95
C LEU A 78 22.03 0.97 -2.23
N LYS A 79 22.70 2.14 -2.26
CA LYS A 79 23.49 2.58 -3.41
C LYS A 79 24.66 1.62 -3.73
N ASN A 80 25.26 1.06 -2.69
CA ASN A 80 26.40 0.14 -2.80
C ASN A 80 25.98 -1.30 -3.04
N GLY A 81 24.67 -1.61 -3.05
CA GLY A 81 24.16 -2.97 -3.22
C GLY A 81 24.43 -3.90 -2.04
N THR A 82 24.67 -3.34 -0.84
CA THR A 82 24.97 -4.09 0.39
C THR A 82 23.85 -4.02 1.43
N ALA A 83 22.70 -3.47 1.05
CA ALA A 83 21.56 -3.35 1.93
C ALA A 83 20.95 -4.71 2.28
N THR A 84 20.63 -4.91 3.56
CA THR A 84 19.83 -6.06 4.00
C THR A 84 18.38 -5.84 3.61
N ASN A 85 17.75 -6.86 3.02
CA ASN A 85 16.36 -6.81 2.57
C ASN A 85 15.46 -7.65 3.47
N TYR A 86 14.20 -7.22 3.55
CA TYR A 86 13.16 -7.84 4.38
C TYR A 86 11.84 -7.91 3.61
N PRO A 87 10.92 -8.84 3.95
CA PRO A 87 9.59 -8.85 3.35
C PRO A 87 8.85 -7.53 3.63
N ALA A 88 8.39 -6.84 2.60
CA ALA A 88 7.82 -5.50 2.72
C ALA A 88 6.70 -5.39 3.76
N LEU A 89 5.77 -6.34 3.81
CA LEU A 89 4.67 -6.35 4.77
C LEU A 89 5.14 -6.44 6.23
N HIS A 90 6.25 -7.12 6.50
CA HIS A 90 6.80 -7.28 7.85
C HIS A 90 7.76 -6.14 8.20
N LEU A 91 8.48 -5.58 7.21
CA LEU A 91 9.39 -4.47 7.42
C LEU A 91 8.66 -3.20 7.87
N PHE A 92 7.57 -2.82 7.19
CA PHE A 92 6.82 -1.63 7.60
C PHE A 92 6.12 -1.85 8.94
N ASP A 93 6.29 -0.91 9.89
CA ASP A 93 5.77 -1.03 11.26
C ASP A 93 5.00 0.20 11.76
N GLY A 94 4.38 0.97 10.87
CA GLY A 94 3.50 2.08 11.25
C GLY A 94 2.16 1.62 11.84
N LEU A 95 1.39 2.59 12.36
CA LEU A 95 0.14 2.31 13.07
C LEU A 95 -0.87 1.44 12.29
N MET A 96 -0.93 1.54 10.97
CA MET A 96 -1.76 0.65 10.15
C MET A 96 -1.23 -0.78 10.22
N TYR A 97 0.08 -0.97 10.01
CA TYR A 97 0.72 -2.28 9.96
C TYR A 97 0.64 -3.04 11.28
N ARG A 98 0.74 -2.34 12.44
CA ARG A 98 0.54 -2.93 13.78
C ARG A 98 -0.88 -3.41 14.04
N ASN A 99 -1.83 -3.07 13.18
CA ASN A 99 -3.22 -3.53 13.22
C ASN A 99 -3.56 -4.53 12.10
N ILE A 100 -2.55 -5.03 11.39
CA ILE A 100 -2.66 -6.12 10.41
C ILE A 100 -2.16 -7.40 11.10
N LYS A 101 -2.91 -8.49 10.99
CA LYS A 101 -2.40 -9.83 11.31
C LYS A 101 -1.32 -10.18 10.29
N ARG A 102 -0.06 -10.22 10.71
CA ARG A 102 1.11 -10.47 9.84
C ARG A 102 1.88 -11.72 10.25
N ASP A 103 1.74 -12.11 11.51
CA ASP A 103 2.40 -13.26 12.09
C ASP A 103 1.40 -14.42 12.18
N ASP A 104 1.89 -15.65 12.27
CA ASP A 104 1.10 -16.88 12.39
C ASP A 104 -0.01 -17.01 11.33
N LEU A 105 0.31 -16.60 10.09
CA LEU A 105 -0.60 -16.72 8.96
C LEU A 105 -0.85 -18.17 8.60
N THR A 106 -2.12 -18.53 8.36
CA THR A 106 -2.43 -19.82 7.72
C THR A 106 -1.93 -19.81 6.27
N LYS A 107 -1.85 -20.98 5.66
CA LYS A 107 -1.44 -21.10 4.25
C LYS A 107 -2.40 -20.36 3.32
N GLU A 108 -3.70 -20.41 3.60
CA GLU A 108 -4.74 -19.72 2.83
C GLU A 108 -4.62 -18.20 2.96
N GLU A 109 -4.35 -17.69 4.15
CA GLU A 109 -4.11 -16.26 4.40
C GLU A 109 -2.87 -15.76 3.68
N GLN A 110 -1.78 -16.51 3.72
CA GLN A 110 -0.57 -16.17 2.98
C GLN A 110 -0.81 -16.12 1.47
N ILE A 111 -1.45 -17.14 0.90
CA ILE A 111 -1.82 -17.18 -0.53
C ILE A 111 -2.72 -15.98 -0.90
N TYR A 112 -3.67 -15.61 -0.03
CA TYR A 112 -4.53 -14.46 -0.26
C TYR A 112 -3.73 -13.16 -0.34
N LEU A 113 -2.81 -12.94 0.61
CA LEU A 113 -1.93 -11.76 0.61
C LEU A 113 -1.01 -11.73 -0.61
N GLU A 114 -0.38 -12.84 -0.96
CA GLU A 114 0.48 -12.96 -2.15
C GLU A 114 -0.28 -12.62 -3.43
N LYS A 115 -1.53 -13.06 -3.53
CA LYS A 115 -2.37 -12.87 -4.70
C LYS A 115 -2.95 -11.46 -4.79
N HIS A 116 -3.38 -10.89 -3.67
CA HIS A 116 -4.23 -9.70 -3.68
C HIS A 116 -3.56 -8.44 -3.13
N LEU A 117 -2.61 -8.54 -2.19
CA LEU A 117 -2.06 -7.38 -1.52
C LEU A 117 -0.88 -6.78 -2.28
N MET A 118 -0.96 -5.47 -2.54
CA MET A 118 0.12 -4.67 -3.10
C MET A 118 0.40 -3.47 -2.19
N ILE A 119 1.66 -3.13 -2.02
CA ILE A 119 2.15 -1.99 -1.23
C ILE A 119 2.63 -0.90 -2.18
N THR A 120 2.18 0.33 -1.97
CA THR A 120 2.59 1.48 -2.80
C THR A 120 3.74 2.23 -2.15
N SER A 121 4.86 2.37 -2.85
CA SER A 121 6.09 3.00 -2.37
C SER A 121 6.56 4.10 -3.31
N ALA A 122 7.07 5.20 -2.74
CA ALA A 122 7.71 6.26 -3.51
C ALA A 122 9.14 5.91 -3.97
N LEU A 123 9.75 4.86 -3.37
CA LEU A 123 11.07 4.34 -3.79
C LEU A 123 10.95 3.08 -4.67
N TYR A 124 10.05 2.16 -4.34
CA TYR A 124 9.97 0.85 -4.99
C TYR A 124 8.79 0.70 -5.97
N GLY A 125 7.91 1.71 -6.08
CA GLY A 125 6.71 1.61 -6.92
C GLY A 125 5.58 0.82 -6.26
N VAL A 126 4.85 0.03 -7.03
CA VAL A 126 3.80 -0.88 -6.53
C VAL A 126 4.39 -2.28 -6.44
N ILE A 127 4.52 -2.79 -5.24
CA ILE A 127 5.23 -4.05 -4.94
C ILE A 127 4.32 -5.08 -4.26
N PRO A 128 4.55 -6.39 -4.47
CA PRO A 128 3.88 -7.46 -3.72
C PRO A 128 4.12 -7.37 -2.20
N ALA A 129 3.21 -7.97 -1.41
CA ALA A 129 3.27 -7.97 0.06
C ALA A 129 4.62 -8.44 0.63
N PHE A 130 5.19 -9.48 0.06
CA PHE A 130 6.43 -10.11 0.54
C PHE A 130 7.66 -9.79 -0.32
N GLU A 131 7.59 -8.74 -1.16
CA GLU A 131 8.75 -8.29 -1.95
C GLU A 131 9.92 -7.95 -1.02
N PRO A 132 11.15 -8.45 -1.33
CA PRO A 132 12.35 -8.07 -0.60
C PRO A 132 12.67 -6.59 -0.81
N ILE A 133 12.64 -5.80 0.25
CA ILE A 133 13.00 -4.37 0.23
C ILE A 133 13.91 -4.03 1.39
N ALA A 134 14.74 -3.01 1.21
CA ALA A 134 15.58 -2.46 2.26
C ALA A 134 14.88 -1.31 3.02
N PRO A 135 15.29 -1.02 4.27
CA PRO A 135 14.83 0.13 5.01
C PRO A 135 15.05 1.43 4.24
N HIS A 136 14.06 2.32 4.26
CA HIS A 136 14.08 3.62 3.58
C HIS A 136 12.98 4.53 4.08
N ARG A 137 13.16 5.83 3.92
CA ARG A 137 12.15 6.84 4.24
C ARG A 137 11.86 7.71 3.04
N LEU A 138 10.75 7.48 2.38
CA LEU A 138 10.29 8.34 1.30
C LEU A 138 8.77 8.25 1.16
N ASP A 139 8.11 9.41 1.00
CA ASP A 139 6.69 9.50 0.66
C ASP A 139 6.47 10.49 -0.49
N PHE A 140 5.26 10.54 -1.04
CA PHE A 140 4.92 11.39 -2.18
C PHE A 140 4.70 12.88 -1.83
N LEU A 141 4.77 13.25 -0.54
CA LEU A 141 4.76 14.64 -0.10
C LEU A 141 6.14 15.29 -0.19
N MET A 142 7.18 14.47 -0.29
CA MET A 142 8.55 14.96 -0.44
C MET A 142 8.77 15.61 -1.80
N LYS A 143 9.44 16.77 -1.78
CA LYS A 143 9.72 17.58 -2.99
C LYS A 143 10.96 17.09 -3.74
N LEU A 144 11.16 15.77 -3.83
CA LEU A 144 12.21 15.19 -4.67
C LEU A 144 11.84 15.31 -6.14
N LYS A 145 12.82 15.64 -6.97
CA LYS A 145 12.67 15.65 -8.43
C LYS A 145 13.58 14.60 -9.04
N VAL A 146 13.04 13.77 -9.91
CA VAL A 146 13.78 12.77 -10.70
C VAL A 146 13.68 13.19 -12.16
N ALA A 147 14.81 13.48 -12.80
CA ALA A 147 14.86 14.00 -14.18
C ALA A 147 13.90 15.20 -14.39
N ARG A 148 13.87 16.15 -13.44
CA ARG A 148 12.99 17.34 -13.39
C ARG A 148 11.50 17.06 -13.14
N LYS A 149 11.05 15.81 -13.10
CA LYS A 149 9.65 15.42 -12.77
C LYS A 149 9.48 15.30 -11.25
N SER A 150 8.26 15.54 -10.74
CA SER A 150 7.92 15.18 -9.36
C SER A 150 7.91 13.67 -9.18
N LEU A 151 8.02 13.17 -7.92
CA LEU A 151 7.90 11.73 -7.63
C LEU A 151 6.61 11.13 -8.21
N LYS A 152 5.47 11.83 -8.07
CA LYS A 152 4.20 11.38 -8.64
C LYS A 152 4.27 11.22 -10.16
N SER A 153 4.78 12.24 -10.86
CA SER A 153 4.92 12.18 -12.32
C SER A 153 5.96 11.18 -12.79
N HIS A 154 6.98 10.91 -11.97
CA HIS A 154 7.99 9.88 -12.24
C HIS A 154 7.38 8.48 -12.21
N TRP A 155 6.55 8.21 -11.20
CA TRP A 155 5.95 6.89 -10.98
C TRP A 155 4.65 6.63 -11.75
N GLN A 156 3.99 7.65 -12.29
CA GLN A 156 2.63 7.54 -12.83
C GLN A 156 2.46 6.40 -13.84
N ALA A 157 3.38 6.25 -14.80
CA ALA A 157 3.30 5.20 -15.82
C ALA A 157 3.46 3.79 -15.22
N ALA A 158 4.39 3.60 -14.27
CA ALA A 158 4.60 2.32 -13.61
C ALA A 158 3.41 1.95 -12.71
N TYR A 159 2.79 2.92 -12.05
CA TYR A 159 1.57 2.73 -11.25
C TYR A 159 0.37 2.37 -12.12
N GLU A 160 0.21 3.02 -13.27
CA GLU A 160 -0.81 2.68 -14.27
C GLU A 160 -0.64 1.25 -14.76
N GLU A 161 0.56 0.91 -15.22
CA GLU A 161 0.90 -0.42 -15.74
C GLU A 161 0.61 -1.52 -14.72
N SER A 162 0.91 -1.27 -13.42
CA SER A 162 0.69 -2.25 -12.35
C SER A 162 -0.78 -2.59 -12.10
N MET A 163 -1.72 -1.69 -12.46
CA MET A 163 -3.15 -1.80 -12.13
C MET A 163 -4.07 -1.78 -13.36
N LYS A 164 -3.58 -1.61 -14.57
CA LYS A 164 -4.41 -1.45 -15.78
C LYS A 164 -5.37 -2.63 -16.04
N ASP A 165 -4.91 -3.85 -15.77
CA ASP A 165 -5.65 -5.09 -16.02
C ASP A 165 -6.51 -5.53 -14.81
N GLN A 166 -6.60 -4.70 -13.75
CA GLN A 166 -7.45 -4.99 -12.62
C GLN A 166 -8.87 -4.46 -12.84
N ASP A 167 -9.88 -5.27 -12.52
CA ASP A 167 -11.30 -4.89 -12.62
C ASP A 167 -11.77 -4.17 -11.35
N LEU A 168 -11.22 -4.54 -10.19
CA LEU A 168 -11.61 -4.05 -8.88
C LEU A 168 -10.37 -3.78 -8.03
N ILE A 169 -10.30 -2.60 -7.42
CA ILE A 169 -9.19 -2.20 -6.55
C ILE A 169 -9.75 -1.71 -5.21
N PHE A 170 -9.45 -2.40 -4.12
CA PHE A 170 -9.75 -1.92 -2.77
C PHE A 170 -8.63 -1.01 -2.30
N SER A 171 -8.90 0.30 -2.23
CA SER A 171 -7.92 1.29 -1.83
C SER A 171 -7.97 1.56 -0.32
N LEU A 172 -6.98 1.07 0.40
CA LEU A 172 -6.70 1.42 1.79
C LEU A 172 -5.61 2.51 1.88
N LEU A 173 -5.43 3.25 0.79
CA LEU A 173 -4.43 4.30 0.65
C LEU A 173 -4.86 5.60 1.37
N SER A 174 -3.90 6.50 1.58
CA SER A 174 -4.19 7.91 1.79
C SER A 174 -4.20 8.65 0.45
N SER A 175 -4.82 9.83 0.41
CA SER A 175 -4.96 10.62 -0.82
C SER A 175 -3.63 10.95 -1.51
N GLU A 176 -2.53 11.04 -0.75
CA GLU A 176 -1.21 11.30 -1.32
C GLU A 176 -0.72 10.16 -2.24
N PHE A 177 -1.05 8.89 -1.90
CA PHE A 177 -0.72 7.72 -2.70
C PHE A 177 -1.74 7.48 -3.80
N GLU A 178 -3.04 7.67 -3.54
CA GLU A 178 -4.08 7.52 -4.57
C GLU A 178 -3.86 8.45 -5.76
N THR A 179 -3.43 9.69 -5.50
CA THR A 179 -3.23 10.69 -6.56
C THR A 179 -2.01 10.42 -7.46
N VAL A 180 -1.22 9.38 -7.21
CA VAL A 180 -0.17 8.90 -8.12
C VAL A 180 -0.79 8.14 -9.29
N PHE A 181 -1.86 7.39 -9.03
CA PHE A 181 -2.57 6.65 -10.08
C PHE A 181 -3.33 7.61 -11.01
N PRO A 182 -3.35 7.37 -12.33
CA PRO A 182 -4.15 8.14 -13.26
C PRO A 182 -5.65 7.98 -13.01
N LYS A 183 -6.46 8.83 -13.62
CA LYS A 183 -7.89 8.93 -13.34
C LYS A 183 -8.65 7.64 -13.63
N ASP A 184 -8.37 6.98 -14.74
CA ASP A 184 -9.00 5.72 -15.16
C ASP A 184 -8.76 4.58 -14.17
N ILE A 185 -7.56 4.49 -13.60
CA ILE A 185 -7.26 3.53 -12.52
C ILE A 185 -8.01 3.91 -11.24
N ARG A 186 -8.04 5.20 -10.87
CA ARG A 186 -8.77 5.64 -9.68
C ARG A 186 -10.28 5.41 -9.78
N GLU A 187 -10.85 5.44 -10.98
CA GLU A 187 -12.25 5.11 -11.21
C GLU A 187 -12.61 3.63 -10.96
N LYS A 188 -11.60 2.74 -10.94
CA LYS A 188 -11.76 1.33 -10.53
C LYS A 188 -11.64 1.12 -9.02
N MET A 189 -11.19 2.14 -8.28
CA MET A 189 -10.98 2.04 -6.83
C MET A 189 -12.29 2.14 -6.05
N VAL A 190 -12.41 1.28 -5.04
CA VAL A 190 -13.37 1.39 -3.95
C VAL A 190 -12.58 1.83 -2.72
N THR A 191 -12.95 2.96 -2.15
CA THR A 191 -12.33 3.56 -0.98
C THR A 191 -13.13 3.30 0.29
N PHE A 192 -12.53 3.58 1.45
CA PHE A 192 -13.12 3.26 2.74
C PHE A 192 -13.08 4.46 3.68
N LYS A 193 -14.22 4.73 4.31
CA LYS A 193 -14.37 5.78 5.31
C LYS A 193 -14.68 5.15 6.67
N PHE A 194 -13.89 5.52 7.68
CA PHE A 194 -14.03 4.98 9.04
C PHE A 194 -14.40 6.09 10.00
N MET A 195 -15.49 5.88 10.75
CA MET A 195 -16.03 6.87 11.67
C MET A 195 -16.31 6.23 13.03
N GLU A 196 -16.18 7.03 14.09
CA GLU A 196 -16.69 6.70 15.42
C GLU A 196 -17.93 7.53 15.71
N GLU A 197 -18.96 6.87 16.23
CA GLU A 197 -20.14 7.56 16.73
C GLU A 197 -19.99 7.80 18.24
N ARG A 198 -19.98 9.08 18.64
CA ARG A 198 -19.93 9.50 20.04
C ARG A 198 -20.97 10.59 20.26
N ASP A 199 -21.85 10.37 21.23
CA ASP A 199 -22.93 11.32 21.59
C ASP A 199 -23.80 11.71 20.36
N GLY A 200 -24.12 10.72 19.49
CA GLY A 200 -24.88 10.91 18.27
C GLY A 200 -24.16 11.69 17.17
N LYS A 201 -22.83 11.90 17.29
CA LYS A 201 -22.03 12.60 16.29
C LYS A 201 -20.98 11.68 15.69
N LEU A 202 -20.94 11.65 14.35
CA LEU A 202 -19.90 10.92 13.60
C LEU A 202 -18.62 11.75 13.53
N LYS A 203 -17.51 11.14 13.91
CA LYS A 203 -16.17 11.75 13.86
C LYS A 203 -15.19 10.89 13.07
N ILE A 204 -14.35 11.55 12.26
CA ILE A 204 -13.24 10.93 11.53
C ILE A 204 -11.94 11.41 12.17
N HIS A 205 -11.08 10.50 12.54
CA HIS A 205 -9.74 10.78 13.05
C HIS A 205 -8.69 9.98 12.27
N SER A 206 -7.55 10.61 11.96
CA SER A 206 -6.47 9.97 11.19
C SER A 206 -5.93 8.70 11.87
N THR A 207 -5.79 8.72 13.19
CA THR A 207 -5.36 7.57 14.00
C THR A 207 -6.34 6.41 13.90
N ILE A 208 -7.65 6.69 14.01
CA ILE A 208 -8.71 5.68 13.90
C ILE A 208 -8.72 5.08 12.49
N SER A 209 -8.66 5.94 11.47
CA SER A 209 -8.62 5.50 10.07
C SER A 209 -7.41 4.59 9.78
N LYS A 210 -6.23 4.89 10.33
CA LYS A 210 -5.05 4.03 10.18
C LYS A 210 -5.26 2.66 10.81
N LYS A 211 -5.73 2.60 12.07
CA LYS A 211 -6.03 1.34 12.76
C LYS A 211 -7.11 0.54 12.02
N ALA A 212 -8.18 1.22 11.62
CA ALA A 212 -9.29 0.58 10.92
C ALA A 212 -8.90 -0.01 9.57
N ARG A 213 -8.02 0.65 8.80
CA ARG A 213 -7.47 0.09 7.55
C ARG A 213 -6.70 -1.20 7.78
N GLY A 214 -5.87 -1.25 8.83
CA GLY A 214 -5.15 -2.49 9.20
C GLY A 214 -6.11 -3.61 9.59
N ALA A 215 -7.08 -3.32 10.47
CA ALA A 215 -8.09 -4.28 10.90
C ALA A 215 -9.00 -4.74 9.73
N LEU A 216 -9.34 -3.85 8.80
CA LEU A 216 -10.09 -4.23 7.59
C LEU A 216 -9.27 -5.17 6.71
N LEU A 217 -7.98 -4.90 6.48
CA LEU A 217 -7.13 -5.80 5.70
C LEU A 217 -7.08 -7.20 6.34
N THR A 218 -6.96 -7.28 7.66
CA THR A 218 -7.04 -8.57 8.39
C THR A 218 -8.37 -9.26 8.13
N ALA A 219 -9.49 -8.55 8.26
CA ALA A 219 -10.82 -9.13 8.04
C ALA A 219 -11.03 -9.58 6.59
N LEU A 220 -10.54 -8.82 5.60
CA LEU A 220 -10.56 -9.21 4.19
C LEU A 220 -9.82 -10.53 3.95
N MET A 221 -8.64 -10.65 4.52
CA MET A 221 -7.78 -11.83 4.41
C MET A 221 -8.41 -13.06 5.11
N GLU A 222 -8.80 -12.93 6.38
CA GLU A 222 -9.37 -14.03 7.17
C GLU A 222 -10.67 -14.58 6.57
N ASN A 223 -11.45 -13.73 5.91
CA ASN A 223 -12.70 -14.12 5.24
C ASN A 223 -12.55 -14.35 3.75
N GLN A 224 -11.33 -14.31 3.19
CA GLN A 224 -11.03 -14.54 1.75
C GLN A 224 -11.89 -13.69 0.80
N VAL A 225 -12.12 -12.43 1.17
CA VAL A 225 -13.07 -11.52 0.51
C VAL A 225 -12.54 -11.05 -0.85
N THR A 226 -13.36 -11.16 -1.88
CA THR A 226 -13.00 -10.78 -3.26
C THR A 226 -14.04 -9.88 -3.95
N SER A 227 -15.12 -9.54 -3.25
CA SER A 227 -16.22 -8.73 -3.81
C SER A 227 -16.70 -7.64 -2.84
N ILE A 228 -17.33 -6.60 -3.39
CA ILE A 228 -17.94 -5.52 -2.60
C ILE A 228 -19.06 -6.04 -1.70
N GLU A 229 -19.86 -6.99 -2.20
CA GLU A 229 -21.00 -7.54 -1.45
C GLU A 229 -20.53 -8.35 -0.22
N GLU A 230 -19.37 -8.99 -0.29
CA GLU A 230 -18.76 -9.65 0.86
C GLU A 230 -18.24 -8.64 1.87
N ILE A 231 -17.58 -7.54 1.43
CA ILE A 231 -17.12 -6.46 2.30
C ILE A 231 -18.26 -5.86 3.11
N LYS A 232 -19.42 -5.60 2.50
CA LYS A 232 -20.58 -5.01 3.17
C LYS A 232 -21.10 -5.86 4.34
N LYS A 233 -20.76 -7.15 4.36
CA LYS A 233 -21.16 -8.10 5.43
C LYS A 233 -20.14 -8.18 6.57
N LEU A 234 -18.96 -7.58 6.40
CA LEU A 234 -17.90 -7.65 7.42
C LEU A 234 -18.24 -6.82 8.65
N SER A 235 -17.86 -7.37 9.81
CA SER A 235 -17.70 -6.66 11.06
C SER A 235 -16.29 -6.89 11.57
N PHE A 236 -15.56 -5.82 11.91
CA PHE A 236 -14.16 -5.91 12.35
C PHE A 236 -13.82 -4.79 13.33
N ALA A 237 -13.12 -5.08 14.38
CA ALA A 237 -12.67 -4.10 15.40
C ALA A 237 -13.79 -3.14 15.90
N GLY A 238 -15.03 -3.62 15.95
CA GLY A 238 -16.23 -2.85 16.32
C GLY A 238 -16.84 -2.06 15.16
N PHE A 239 -16.23 -2.01 13.99
CA PHE A 239 -16.76 -1.34 12.80
C PHE A 239 -17.79 -2.21 12.08
N ASN A 240 -18.89 -1.58 11.66
CA ASN A 240 -19.94 -2.19 10.84
C ASN A 240 -20.25 -1.31 9.63
N TYR A 241 -20.61 -1.92 8.52
CA TYR A 241 -21.01 -1.22 7.30
C TYR A 241 -22.27 -0.38 7.53
N ARG A 242 -22.29 0.83 6.94
CA ARG A 242 -23.42 1.76 6.99
C ARG A 242 -23.83 2.20 5.58
N GLU A 243 -24.85 1.57 5.06
CA GLU A 243 -25.35 1.81 3.69
C GLU A 243 -25.69 3.28 3.46
N GLY A 244 -26.45 3.93 4.38
CA GLY A 244 -26.88 5.33 4.24
C GLY A 244 -25.75 6.36 4.29
N LEU A 245 -24.50 5.95 4.57
CA LEU A 245 -23.30 6.79 4.59
C LEU A 245 -22.30 6.42 3.48
N SER A 246 -22.66 5.44 2.65
CA SER A 246 -21.83 4.85 1.60
C SER A 246 -22.29 5.29 0.21
N SER A 247 -21.40 5.12 -0.75
CA SER A 247 -21.69 5.20 -2.18
C SER A 247 -21.11 3.96 -2.88
N ASP A 248 -21.32 3.84 -4.19
CA ASP A 248 -20.76 2.74 -5.00
C ASP A 248 -19.21 2.70 -4.98
N LYS A 249 -18.57 3.84 -4.66
CA LYS A 249 -17.11 4.00 -4.67
C LYS A 249 -16.49 4.29 -3.30
N GLU A 250 -17.27 4.58 -2.29
CA GLU A 250 -16.80 4.82 -0.93
C GLU A 250 -17.68 4.07 0.07
N LEU A 251 -17.12 3.06 0.73
CA LEU A 251 -17.82 2.27 1.73
C LEU A 251 -17.54 2.81 3.13
N ALA A 252 -18.60 3.18 3.84
CA ALA A 252 -18.52 3.74 5.18
C ALA A 252 -18.71 2.66 6.25
N PHE A 253 -17.80 2.65 7.22
CA PHE A 253 -17.85 1.80 8.40
C PHE A 253 -17.86 2.64 9.66
N VAL A 254 -18.73 2.29 10.59
CA VAL A 254 -18.95 3.05 11.85
C VAL A 254 -18.84 2.10 13.05
N LYS A 255 -18.20 2.56 14.12
CA LYS A 255 -18.18 1.91 15.44
C LYS A 255 -18.61 2.87 16.55
#